data_46b497bc0618154cb95a40990f68cbb1
#
_entry.id   46b497bc0618154cb95a40990f68cbb1
#
_cell.length_a   1.000
_cell.length_b   1.000
_cell.length_c   1.000
_cell.angle_alpha   90.00
_cell.angle_beta   90.00
_cell.angle_gamma   90.00
#
_symmetry.space_group_name_H-M   'P 1'
#
loop_
_entity.id
_entity.type
_entity.pdbx_description
1 polymer ?
#
loop_
_entity_poly.entity_id
_entity_poly.type
_entity_poly.pdbx_seq_one_letter_code
_entity_poly.pdbx_strand_id
1 'polypeptide(L)'
;TTRINRCLVRAQRTVRRHTTSNPRTDAGKTIYRLALKLTGITDLDHATEWVTHLHEFSHTYRVWMNEKTTIRDPASGAYSRVYTHQRVRAAYQSLLSLHRRDLLFTYLQPPPTTINPDGLAATTNSLEGGINAPIKELARRHRGLSLPHQRTVMDWWLYLHTEVPDDPVKIARDQRW
;
A
#
# COMPACT_ATOMS: atom_id res chain seq x y z
N THR A 1 19.62 2.40 8.34
CA THR A 1 18.37 1.57 8.45
C THR A 1 17.48 1.89 7.26
N THR A 2 17.08 0.87 6.49
CA THR A 2 16.21 1.04 5.33
C THR A 2 14.82 1.47 5.79
N ARG A 3 14.33 2.61 5.31
CA ARG A 3 12.96 3.07 5.56
C ARG A 3 12.02 2.44 4.54
N ILE A 4 10.91 1.89 5.00
CA ILE A 4 9.89 1.28 4.15
C ILE A 4 8.59 2.07 4.35
N ASN A 5 8.03 2.61 3.28
CA ASN A 5 6.71 3.21 3.29
C ASN A 5 5.67 2.28 2.64
N ARG A 6 4.52 2.15 3.27
CA ARG A 6 3.38 1.42 2.69
C ARG A 6 2.48 2.37 1.92
N CYS A 7 2.22 2.07 0.68
CA CYS A 7 1.27 2.85 -0.13
C CYS A 7 -0.09 3.00 0.58
N LEU A 8 -0.48 4.23 0.89
CA LEU A 8 -1.70 4.53 1.64
C LEU A 8 -2.97 4.13 0.87
N VAL A 9 -2.96 4.25 -0.47
CA VAL A 9 -4.07 3.78 -1.31
C VAL A 9 -4.25 2.26 -1.18
N ARG A 10 -3.17 1.49 -1.07
CA ARG A 10 -3.28 0.04 -0.83
C ARG A 10 -3.82 -0.26 0.57
N ALA A 11 -3.45 0.51 1.57
CA ALA A 11 -4.02 0.40 2.93
C ALA A 11 -5.54 0.66 2.91
N GLN A 12 -6.00 1.72 2.25
CA GLN A 12 -7.43 2.00 2.03
C GLN A 12 -8.14 0.85 1.32
N ARG A 13 -7.58 0.35 0.21
CA ARG A 13 -8.16 -0.76 -0.57
C ARG A 13 -8.27 -2.04 0.28
N THR A 14 -7.32 -2.28 1.19
CA THR A 14 -7.38 -3.42 2.11
C THR A 14 -8.55 -3.28 3.07
N VAL A 15 -8.75 -2.11 3.69
CA VAL A 15 -9.91 -1.84 4.55
C VAL A 15 -11.20 -2.01 3.75
N ARG A 16 -11.31 -1.39 2.56
CA ARG A 16 -12.48 -1.51 1.68
C ARG A 16 -12.82 -2.95 1.34
N ARG A 17 -11.84 -3.82 1.13
CA ARG A 17 -12.06 -5.26 0.86
C ARG A 17 -12.74 -5.94 2.05
N HIS A 18 -12.41 -5.54 3.25
CA HIS A 18 -13.03 -6.08 4.47
C HIS A 18 -14.38 -5.46 4.79
N THR A 19 -14.55 -4.15 4.62
CA THR A 19 -15.77 -3.42 5.00
C THR A 19 -16.77 -3.24 3.87
N THR A 20 -16.38 -3.40 2.61
CA THR A 20 -17.06 -2.93 1.38
C THR A 20 -16.98 -1.40 1.21
N SER A 21 -17.53 -0.86 0.11
CA SER A 21 -17.64 0.58 -0.12
C SER A 21 -18.83 1.22 0.60
N ASN A 22 -19.79 0.42 1.05
CA ASN A 22 -20.98 0.87 1.79
C ASN A 22 -21.21 -0.05 3.01
N PRO A 23 -20.43 0.13 4.09
CA PRO A 23 -20.57 -0.68 5.29
C PRO A 23 -21.92 -0.46 5.97
N ARG A 24 -22.55 -1.54 6.44
CA ARG A 24 -23.86 -1.46 7.11
C ARG A 24 -23.77 -1.14 8.58
N THR A 25 -22.71 -1.59 9.26
CA THR A 25 -22.51 -1.38 10.70
C THR A 25 -21.82 -0.06 10.99
N ASP A 26 -22.09 0.57 12.12
CA ASP A 26 -21.47 1.85 12.50
C ASP A 26 -19.94 1.69 12.68
N ALA A 27 -19.49 0.58 13.28
CA ALA A 27 -18.08 0.25 13.35
C ALA A 27 -17.44 0.14 11.93
N GLY A 28 -18.14 -0.51 10.98
CA GLY A 28 -17.69 -0.61 9.61
C GLY A 28 -17.61 0.74 8.91
N LYS A 29 -18.61 1.60 9.10
CA LYS A 29 -18.62 2.98 8.55
C LYS A 29 -17.47 3.80 9.13
N THR A 30 -17.26 3.72 10.44
CA THR A 30 -16.21 4.49 11.14
C THR A 30 -14.82 4.09 10.67
N ILE A 31 -14.48 2.79 10.65
CA ILE A 31 -13.16 2.34 10.21
C ILE A 31 -12.93 2.61 8.71
N TYR A 32 -13.97 2.55 7.89
CA TYR A 32 -13.88 2.88 6.47
C TYR A 32 -13.62 4.37 6.25
N ARG A 33 -14.34 5.27 6.97
CA ARG A 33 -14.08 6.72 6.92
C ARG A 33 -12.66 7.05 7.39
N LEU A 34 -12.19 6.40 8.44
CA LEU A 34 -10.82 6.57 8.94
C LEU A 34 -9.78 6.16 7.88
N ALA A 35 -10.02 5.05 7.17
CA ALA A 35 -9.16 4.64 6.07
C ALA A 35 -9.16 5.64 4.90
N LEU A 36 -10.31 6.25 4.58
CA LEU A 36 -10.40 7.25 3.52
C LEU A 36 -9.58 8.52 3.83
N LYS A 37 -9.45 8.90 5.10
CA LYS A 37 -8.64 10.06 5.51
C LYS A 37 -7.12 9.86 5.31
N LEU A 38 -6.63 8.61 5.20
CA LEU A 38 -5.20 8.33 5.11
C LEU A 38 -4.46 9.10 4.02
N THR A 39 -5.05 9.20 2.83
CA THR A 39 -4.40 9.86 1.68
C THR A 39 -4.40 11.39 1.77
N GLY A 40 -5.16 11.96 2.68
CA GLY A 40 -5.19 13.40 2.94
C GLY A 40 -4.25 13.85 4.06
N ILE A 41 -3.47 12.95 4.66
CA ILE A 41 -2.53 13.30 5.72
C ILE A 41 -1.26 13.86 5.10
N THR A 42 -0.91 15.10 5.43
CA THR A 42 0.20 15.85 4.85
C THR A 42 1.29 16.21 5.85
N ASP A 43 1.02 16.10 7.15
CA ASP A 43 1.92 16.47 8.23
C ASP A 43 1.79 15.56 9.46
N LEU A 44 2.68 15.74 10.42
CA LEU A 44 2.75 14.91 11.64
C LEU A 44 1.59 15.16 12.60
N ASP A 45 1.02 16.35 12.62
CA ASP A 45 -0.11 16.68 13.51
C ASP A 45 -1.36 15.93 13.05
N HIS A 46 -1.68 15.99 11.76
CA HIS A 46 -2.76 15.19 11.17
C HIS A 46 -2.51 13.67 11.31
N ALA A 47 -1.25 13.22 11.21
CA ALA A 47 -0.92 11.82 11.43
C ALA A 47 -1.19 11.39 12.88
N THR A 48 -0.84 12.24 13.85
CA THR A 48 -1.09 12.01 15.29
C THR A 48 -2.58 11.99 15.60
N GLU A 49 -3.35 12.94 15.06
CA GLU A 49 -4.80 12.97 15.18
C GLU A 49 -5.42 11.69 14.61
N TRP A 50 -4.96 11.27 13.44
CA TRP A 50 -5.45 10.04 12.81
C TRP A 50 -5.18 8.79 13.67
N VAL A 51 -3.99 8.68 14.27
CA VAL A 51 -3.63 7.60 15.19
C VAL A 51 -4.51 7.63 16.44
N THR A 52 -4.79 8.81 16.98
CA THR A 52 -5.72 8.99 18.10
C THR A 52 -7.11 8.44 17.76
N HIS A 53 -7.66 8.79 16.61
CA HIS A 53 -8.94 8.25 16.15
C HIS A 53 -8.92 6.72 15.94
N LEU A 54 -7.79 6.15 15.52
CA LEU A 54 -7.64 4.69 15.42
C LEU A 54 -7.70 4.02 16.81
N HIS A 55 -7.11 4.64 17.82
CA HIS A 55 -7.18 4.17 19.21
C HIS A 55 -8.58 4.34 19.81
N GLU A 56 -9.23 5.48 19.58
CA GLU A 56 -10.62 5.71 19.98
C GLU A 56 -11.57 4.68 19.36
N PHE A 57 -11.40 4.38 18.08
CA PHE A 57 -12.13 3.30 17.42
C PHE A 57 -11.97 1.98 18.16
N SER A 58 -10.73 1.64 18.53
CA SER A 58 -10.45 0.42 19.29
C SER A 58 -11.14 0.42 20.65
N HIS A 59 -11.06 1.53 21.37
CA HIS A 59 -11.69 1.67 22.68
C HIS A 59 -13.21 1.49 22.59
N THR A 60 -13.83 2.18 21.65
CA THR A 60 -15.30 2.16 21.46
C THR A 60 -15.83 0.80 21.04
N TYR A 61 -15.15 0.14 20.11
CA TYR A 61 -15.66 -1.11 19.51
C TYR A 61 -14.97 -2.38 20.00
N ARG A 62 -14.12 -2.31 21.05
CA ARG A 62 -13.33 -3.44 21.56
C ARG A 62 -14.19 -4.64 21.93
N VAL A 63 -15.24 -4.43 22.70
CA VAL A 63 -16.14 -5.51 23.17
C VAL A 63 -16.82 -6.13 21.95
N TRP A 64 -17.44 -5.32 21.13
CA TRP A 64 -18.16 -5.73 19.92
C TRP A 64 -17.25 -6.51 18.95
N MET A 65 -16.03 -6.03 18.67
CA MET A 65 -15.09 -6.74 17.79
C MET A 65 -14.61 -8.09 18.35
N ASN A 66 -14.71 -8.31 19.65
CA ASN A 66 -14.29 -9.54 20.31
C ASN A 66 -15.43 -10.54 20.54
N GLU A 67 -16.65 -10.20 20.17
CA GLU A 67 -17.78 -11.12 20.18
C GLU A 67 -17.48 -12.35 19.32
N LYS A 68 -17.85 -13.52 19.85
CA LYS A 68 -17.63 -14.80 19.17
C LYS A 68 -18.95 -15.56 19.03
N THR A 69 -19.16 -16.12 17.85
CA THR A 69 -20.27 -17.00 17.51
C THR A 69 -19.76 -18.42 17.32
N THR A 70 -20.51 -19.40 17.83
CA THR A 70 -20.22 -20.80 17.53
C THR A 70 -20.88 -21.16 16.21
N ILE A 71 -20.11 -21.68 15.28
CA ILE A 71 -20.60 -22.19 13.99
C ILE A 71 -20.35 -23.70 13.92
N ARG A 72 -21.26 -24.41 13.26
CA ARG A 72 -21.10 -25.84 12.96
C ARG A 72 -20.59 -25.95 11.52
N ASP A 73 -19.50 -26.67 11.34
CA ASP A 73 -18.99 -26.98 10.01
C ASP A 73 -19.96 -28.00 9.33
N PRO A 74 -20.54 -27.65 8.17
CA PRO A 74 -21.47 -28.53 7.48
C PRO A 74 -20.83 -29.85 7.01
N ALA A 75 -19.53 -29.85 6.71
CA ALA A 75 -18.84 -31.01 6.18
C ALA A 75 -18.39 -32.00 7.28
N SER A 76 -17.83 -31.49 8.37
CA SER A 76 -17.30 -32.33 9.47
C SER A 76 -18.25 -32.46 10.65
N GLY A 77 -19.29 -31.62 10.73
CA GLY A 77 -20.17 -31.52 11.90
C GLY A 77 -19.55 -30.92 13.17
N ALA A 78 -18.26 -30.54 13.09
CA ALA A 78 -17.51 -29.97 14.20
C ALA A 78 -17.96 -28.55 14.53
N TYR A 79 -17.90 -28.18 15.81
CA TYR A 79 -18.20 -26.83 16.27
C TYR A 79 -16.92 -26.03 16.40
N SER A 80 -16.91 -24.80 15.84
CA SER A 80 -15.80 -23.85 15.98
C SER A 80 -16.31 -22.49 16.47
N ARG A 81 -15.48 -21.80 17.29
CA ARG A 81 -15.77 -20.42 17.73
C ARG A 81 -15.05 -19.44 16.83
N VAL A 82 -15.80 -18.63 16.12
CA VAL A 82 -15.28 -17.57 15.22
C VAL A 82 -15.67 -16.19 15.72
N TYR A 83 -14.90 -15.17 15.34
CA TYR A 83 -15.31 -13.80 15.63
C TYR A 83 -16.54 -13.42 14.80
N THR A 84 -17.60 -12.97 15.48
CA THR A 84 -18.86 -12.54 14.86
C THR A 84 -18.63 -11.43 13.83
N HIS A 85 -17.76 -10.49 14.18
CA HIS A 85 -17.45 -9.30 13.39
C HIS A 85 -16.05 -9.36 12.74
N GLN A 86 -15.66 -10.54 12.25
CA GLN A 86 -14.31 -10.82 11.73
C GLN A 86 -13.86 -9.83 10.66
N ARG A 87 -14.75 -9.39 9.77
CA ARG A 87 -14.41 -8.48 8.68
C ARG A 87 -13.98 -7.12 9.20
N VAL A 88 -14.74 -6.49 10.08
CA VAL A 88 -14.39 -5.18 10.67
C VAL A 88 -13.16 -5.32 11.55
N ARG A 89 -13.06 -6.40 12.31
CA ARG A 89 -11.87 -6.73 13.08
C ARG A 89 -10.62 -6.83 12.19
N ALA A 90 -10.68 -7.51 11.05
CA ALA A 90 -9.58 -7.64 10.10
C ALA A 90 -9.20 -6.29 9.47
N ALA A 91 -10.18 -5.43 9.15
CA ALA A 91 -9.95 -4.08 8.69
C ALA A 91 -9.15 -3.26 9.72
N TYR A 92 -9.59 -3.25 10.99
CA TYR A 92 -8.89 -2.60 12.08
C TYR A 92 -7.46 -3.15 12.27
N GLN A 93 -7.31 -4.48 12.34
CA GLN A 93 -6.01 -5.11 12.53
C GLN A 93 -5.03 -4.82 11.39
N SER A 94 -5.53 -4.66 10.16
CA SER A 94 -4.68 -4.29 9.03
C SER A 94 -4.06 -2.90 9.20
N LEU A 95 -4.83 -1.91 9.65
CA LEU A 95 -4.34 -0.55 9.93
C LEU A 95 -3.42 -0.52 11.16
N LEU A 96 -3.84 -1.19 12.23
CA LEU A 96 -3.06 -1.26 13.47
C LEU A 96 -1.69 -1.93 13.24
N SER A 97 -1.64 -2.99 12.44
CA SER A 97 -0.39 -3.66 12.10
C SER A 97 0.56 -2.74 11.32
N LEU A 98 0.03 -1.95 10.37
CA LEU A 98 0.83 -0.99 9.61
C LEU A 98 1.36 0.13 10.53
N HIS A 99 0.50 0.65 11.43
CA HIS A 99 0.91 1.67 12.40
C HIS A 99 2.00 1.14 13.35
N ARG A 100 1.81 -0.03 13.97
CA ARG A 100 2.77 -0.63 14.91
C ARG A 100 4.14 -0.94 14.29
N ARG A 101 4.17 -1.14 12.98
CA ARG A 101 5.40 -1.40 12.22
C ARG A 101 6.00 -0.14 11.60
N ASP A 102 5.46 1.03 11.95
CA ASP A 102 5.88 2.33 11.42
C ASP A 102 5.92 2.39 9.89
N LEU A 103 4.87 1.87 9.24
CA LEU A 103 4.79 1.77 7.78
C LEU A 103 3.80 2.75 7.13
N LEU A 104 3.04 3.54 7.93
CA LEU A 104 2.00 4.43 7.40
C LEU A 104 2.51 5.83 7.06
N PHE A 105 3.33 6.41 7.93
CA PHE A 105 3.67 7.83 7.87
C PHE A 105 5.17 8.09 7.71
N THR A 106 5.91 7.11 7.21
CA THR A 106 7.36 7.21 6.98
C THR A 106 7.72 8.33 6.00
N TYR A 107 6.81 8.66 5.09
CA TYR A 107 6.97 9.75 4.12
C TYR A 107 6.96 11.16 4.75
N LEU A 108 6.40 11.31 5.96
CA LEU A 108 6.41 12.59 6.71
C LEU A 108 7.74 12.83 7.44
N GLN A 109 8.59 11.81 7.53
CA GLN A 109 9.90 11.96 8.16
C GLN A 109 10.87 12.64 7.18
N PRO A 110 11.79 13.51 7.68
CA PRO A 110 12.76 14.16 6.80
C PRO A 110 13.55 13.12 6.01
N PRO A 111 13.78 13.33 4.69
CA PRO A 111 14.52 12.41 3.87
C PRO A 111 15.95 12.25 4.40
N PRO A 112 16.55 11.06 4.30
CA PRO A 112 18.00 10.93 4.51
C PRO A 112 18.68 11.78 3.44
N THR A 113 19.54 12.68 3.86
CA THR A 113 20.12 13.82 3.14
C THR A 113 20.85 13.50 1.82
N THR A 114 20.98 12.24 1.44
CA THR A 114 21.86 11.82 0.34
C THR A 114 21.18 11.16 -0.85
N ILE A 115 19.92 10.72 -0.75
CA ILE A 115 19.35 9.84 -1.81
C ILE A 115 18.08 10.40 -2.45
N ASN A 116 17.28 11.20 -1.76
CA ASN A 116 16.06 11.78 -2.32
C ASN A 116 15.67 13.07 -1.59
N PRO A 117 16.03 14.25 -2.11
CA PRO A 117 15.72 15.54 -1.49
C PRO A 117 14.20 15.79 -1.39
N ASP A 118 13.41 15.22 -2.27
CA ASP A 118 11.94 15.38 -2.30
C ASP A 118 11.20 14.46 -1.32
N GLY A 119 11.93 13.58 -0.62
CA GLY A 119 11.35 12.66 0.35
C GLY A 119 10.63 11.44 -0.29
N LEU A 120 9.91 10.70 0.54
CA LEU A 120 9.17 9.52 0.11
C LEU A 120 7.73 9.92 -0.26
N ALA A 121 7.23 9.39 -1.38
CA ALA A 121 5.83 9.57 -1.75
C ALA A 121 4.89 8.78 -0.83
N ALA A 122 3.78 9.39 -0.42
CA ALA A 122 2.73 8.74 0.37
C ALA A 122 2.03 7.59 -0.38
N THR A 123 2.08 7.62 -1.72
CA THR A 123 1.44 6.61 -2.58
C THR A 123 2.37 6.18 -3.70
N THR A 124 2.16 4.98 -4.23
CA THR A 124 2.88 4.46 -5.41
C THR A 124 2.13 4.69 -6.72
N ASN A 125 1.12 5.57 -6.74
CA ASN A 125 0.31 5.80 -7.93
C ASN A 125 1.14 6.37 -9.10
N SER A 126 2.10 7.24 -8.83
CA SER A 126 3.04 7.74 -9.83
C SER A 126 3.90 6.63 -10.44
N LEU A 127 4.36 5.68 -9.62
CA LEU A 127 5.08 4.51 -10.11
C LEU A 127 4.18 3.56 -10.91
N GLU A 128 2.94 3.35 -10.46
CA GLU A 128 2.00 2.45 -11.14
C GLU A 128 1.56 3.01 -12.50
N GLY A 129 1.25 4.29 -12.58
CA GLY A 129 0.84 4.97 -13.81
C GLY A 129 2.01 5.45 -14.67
N GLY A 130 3.03 6.05 -14.06
CA GLY A 130 4.14 6.68 -14.77
C GLY A 130 5.22 5.72 -15.24
N ILE A 131 5.50 4.65 -14.49
CA ILE A 131 6.59 3.72 -14.79
C ILE A 131 6.05 2.34 -15.16
N ASN A 132 5.25 1.72 -14.30
CA ASN A 132 4.82 0.34 -14.51
C ASN A 132 3.89 0.16 -15.71
N ALA A 133 3.02 1.13 -16.01
CA ALA A 133 2.12 1.03 -17.15
C ALA A 133 2.86 1.12 -18.49
N PRO A 134 3.76 2.10 -18.73
CA PRO A 134 4.59 2.14 -19.93
C PRO A 134 5.49 0.90 -20.09
N ILE A 135 6.12 0.40 -19.00
CA ILE A 135 6.96 -0.81 -19.06
C ILE A 135 6.13 -2.04 -19.46
N LYS A 136 4.94 -2.21 -18.90
CA LYS A 136 4.05 -3.32 -19.29
C LYS A 136 3.62 -3.23 -20.75
N GLU A 137 3.35 -2.03 -21.23
CA GLU A 137 3.02 -1.80 -22.66
C GLU A 137 4.23 -2.08 -23.55
N LEU A 138 5.43 -1.64 -23.15
CA LEU A 138 6.68 -1.95 -23.83
C LEU A 138 6.90 -3.48 -23.90
N ALA A 139 6.77 -4.19 -22.78
CA ALA A 139 6.86 -5.63 -22.70
C ALA A 139 5.83 -6.33 -23.62
N ARG A 140 4.61 -5.80 -23.68
CA ARG A 140 3.54 -6.33 -24.56
C ARG A 140 3.89 -6.18 -26.03
N ARG A 141 4.47 -5.04 -26.43
CA ARG A 141 4.89 -4.79 -27.82
C ARG A 141 6.06 -5.69 -28.23
N HIS A 142 6.95 -5.99 -27.31
CA HIS A 142 8.16 -6.76 -27.53
C HIS A 142 8.07 -8.23 -27.06
N ARG A 143 6.85 -8.77 -26.88
CA ARG A 143 6.65 -10.16 -26.40
C ARG A 143 7.24 -11.25 -27.32
N GLY A 144 7.53 -10.92 -28.59
CA GLY A 144 8.17 -11.83 -29.54
C GLY A 144 9.69 -11.93 -29.40
N LEU A 145 10.32 -11.06 -28.63
CA LEU A 145 11.76 -11.11 -28.39
C LEU A 145 12.13 -12.16 -27.33
N SER A 146 13.36 -12.64 -27.37
CA SER A 146 13.91 -13.48 -26.29
C SER A 146 13.92 -12.74 -24.96
N LEU A 147 13.87 -13.46 -23.84
CA LEU A 147 13.88 -12.86 -22.50
C LEU A 147 15.07 -11.90 -22.24
N PRO A 148 16.32 -12.22 -22.66
CA PRO A 148 17.42 -11.28 -22.53
C PRO A 148 17.17 -9.96 -23.28
N HIS A 149 16.69 -10.03 -24.53
CA HIS A 149 16.39 -8.83 -25.31
C HIS A 149 15.23 -8.00 -24.72
N GLN A 150 14.18 -8.67 -24.23
CA GLN A 150 13.10 -7.96 -23.52
C GLN A 150 13.64 -7.21 -22.30
N ARG A 151 14.52 -7.84 -21.52
CA ARG A 151 15.16 -7.23 -20.36
C ARG A 151 15.99 -6.01 -20.77
N THR A 152 16.84 -6.14 -21.79
CA THR A 152 17.65 -5.03 -22.32
C THR A 152 16.79 -3.84 -22.73
N VAL A 153 15.67 -4.09 -23.43
CA VAL A 153 14.74 -3.02 -23.84
C VAL A 153 14.13 -2.32 -22.63
N MET A 154 13.78 -3.06 -21.57
CA MET A 154 13.24 -2.47 -20.34
C MET A 154 14.30 -1.69 -19.58
N ASP A 155 15.52 -2.21 -19.49
CA ASP A 155 16.63 -1.55 -18.80
C ASP A 155 16.97 -0.21 -19.50
N TRP A 156 17.00 -0.19 -20.83
CA TRP A 156 17.16 1.02 -21.61
C TRP A 156 16.02 2.02 -21.41
N TRP A 157 14.78 1.54 -21.41
CA TRP A 157 13.63 2.39 -21.14
C TRP A 157 13.72 3.05 -19.77
N LEU A 158 14.05 2.27 -18.73
CA LEU A 158 14.24 2.79 -17.37
C LEU A 158 15.35 3.82 -17.31
N TYR A 159 16.49 3.52 -17.95
CA TYR A 159 17.64 4.42 -17.96
C TYR A 159 17.32 5.76 -18.63
N LEU A 160 16.65 5.75 -19.79
CA LEU A 160 16.26 6.97 -20.51
C LEU A 160 15.21 7.82 -19.79
N HIS A 161 14.54 7.25 -18.78
CA HIS A 161 13.56 7.95 -17.93
C HIS A 161 14.11 8.27 -16.55
N THR A 162 15.42 8.20 -16.34
CA THR A 162 16.09 8.78 -15.16
C THR A 162 16.15 10.29 -15.28
N GLU A 163 16.38 10.99 -14.16
CA GLU A 163 16.41 12.47 -14.15
C GLU A 163 17.52 13.07 -15.03
N VAL A 164 18.65 12.38 -15.13
CA VAL A 164 19.80 12.84 -15.94
C VAL A 164 20.38 11.63 -16.70
N PRO A 165 19.75 11.21 -17.81
CA PRO A 165 20.32 10.15 -18.64
C PRO A 165 21.54 10.66 -19.41
N ASP A 166 22.62 9.88 -19.47
CA ASP A 166 23.72 10.12 -20.40
C ASP A 166 23.28 9.88 -21.85
N ASP A 167 24.06 10.37 -22.79
CA ASP A 167 23.80 10.14 -24.22
C ASP A 167 23.84 8.64 -24.55
N PRO A 168 22.74 8.04 -25.03
CA PRO A 168 22.67 6.62 -25.35
C PRO A 168 23.69 6.19 -26.40
N VAL A 169 24.01 7.08 -27.36
CA VAL A 169 24.98 6.79 -28.40
C VAL A 169 26.40 6.71 -27.85
N LYS A 170 26.72 7.56 -26.87
CA LYS A 170 27.99 7.51 -26.16
C LYS A 170 28.15 6.21 -25.38
N ILE A 171 27.10 5.82 -24.61
CA ILE A 171 27.12 4.57 -23.84
C ILE A 171 27.26 3.35 -24.76
N ALA A 172 26.49 3.28 -25.85
CA ALA A 172 26.57 2.17 -26.79
C ALA A 172 27.96 2.04 -27.39
N ARG A 173 28.61 3.15 -27.70
CA ARG A 173 29.98 3.20 -28.22
C ARG A 173 30.99 2.76 -27.17
N ASP A 174 30.89 3.22 -25.92
CA ASP A 174 31.83 2.92 -24.86
C ASP A 174 31.73 1.45 -24.42
N GLN A 175 30.53 0.86 -24.50
CA GLN A 175 30.27 -0.56 -24.18
C GLN A 175 30.41 -1.49 -25.39
N ARG A 176 30.80 -0.98 -26.57
CA ARG A 176 30.96 -1.76 -27.80
C ARG A 176 29.74 -2.61 -28.18
N TRP A 177 28.57 -2.02 -28.07
CA TRP A 177 27.29 -2.63 -28.51
C TRP A 177 27.16 -2.54 -30.03
#